data_6bf25334c51500b8d23d9b7161f988dd
#
_entry.id   6bf25334c51500b8d23d9b7161f988dd
#
_cell.length_a   1.000
_cell.length_b   1.000
_cell.length_c   1.000
_cell.angle_alpha   90.00
_cell.angle_beta   90.00
_cell.angle_gamma   90.00
#
_symmetry.space_group_name_H-M   'P 1'
#
loop_
_entity.id
_entity.type
_entity.pdbx_description
1 polymer ?
#
loop_
_entity_poly.entity_id
_entity_poly.type
_entity_poly.pdbx_seq_one_letter_code
_entity_poly.pdbx_strand_id
1 'polypeptide(L)'
;MKHLISLLAFSFLIGCDAEKSNKTKPPEAISVSPNLKYEIKGDAVAITRCDKKASGELIIPANIEGKPVTEIGTFAFSSCYGLTSITIPDSVTSIGDDAFARCASLTSITIPDSVTSIESTFSLCVSLTSITIPDSVTSIGEMTFLGCNSLKNITIGNSVTSIGDYAFLRCTSLTSITIPDSVTSIDKQAFKGCNSLTALTFLGDAPEIANDAFEQSSPTIYREPDAKGWGDTLAGRPVKLITEKP
;
A
#
# COMPACT_ATOMS: atom_id res chain seq x y z
N MET A 1 -78.13 -25.15 54.86
CA MET A 1 -78.74 -24.01 54.27
C MET A 1 -77.72 -22.89 54.17
N LYS A 2 -77.12 -22.70 53.05
CA LYS A 2 -76.50 -21.43 52.65
C LYS A 2 -75.91 -21.61 51.29
N HIS A 3 -76.44 -20.83 50.36
CA HIS A 3 -76.16 -20.90 48.95
C HIS A 3 -74.74 -20.31 48.62
N LEU A 4 -74.08 -21.07 47.77
CA LEU A 4 -72.82 -20.72 47.16
C LEU A 4 -73.11 -19.89 45.90
N ILE A 5 -72.67 -18.63 45.82
CA ILE A 5 -72.70 -17.85 44.62
C ILE A 5 -71.25 -17.75 44.10
N SER A 6 -71.02 -18.38 42.96
CA SER A 6 -69.74 -18.34 42.23
C SER A 6 -69.65 -17.03 41.43
N LEU A 7 -68.65 -16.25 41.67
CA LEU A 7 -68.33 -15.07 40.89
C LEU A 7 -67.09 -15.39 40.02
N LEU A 8 -67.30 -15.50 38.72
CA LEU A 8 -66.20 -15.60 37.74
C LEU A 8 -65.55 -14.21 37.57
N ALA A 9 -64.32 -14.07 38.00
CA ALA A 9 -63.51 -12.94 37.67
C ALA A 9 -62.63 -13.25 36.44
N PHE A 10 -62.93 -12.55 35.36
CA PHE A 10 -62.11 -12.54 34.14
C PHE A 10 -60.84 -11.67 34.39
N SER A 11 -59.69 -12.33 34.56
CA SER A 11 -58.43 -11.63 34.63
C SER A 11 -57.90 -11.39 33.21
N PHE A 12 -57.87 -10.15 32.79
CA PHE A 12 -57.13 -9.72 31.62
C PHE A 12 -55.63 -9.72 31.97
N LEU A 13 -54.90 -10.69 31.43
CA LEU A 13 -53.45 -10.68 31.44
C LEU A 13 -52.98 -9.70 30.34
N ILE A 14 -52.54 -8.51 30.73
CA ILE A 14 -51.75 -7.63 29.90
C ILE A 14 -50.32 -8.20 29.89
N GLY A 15 -49.99 -8.82 28.78
CA GLY A 15 -48.62 -9.26 28.53
C GLY A 15 -47.72 -8.02 28.42
N CYS A 16 -46.82 -7.85 29.38
CA CYS A 16 -45.75 -6.90 29.30
C CYS A 16 -44.66 -7.57 28.52
N ASP A 17 -44.58 -7.31 27.20
CA ASP A 17 -43.43 -7.68 26.40
C ASP A 17 -42.21 -6.90 26.92
N ALA A 18 -41.36 -7.64 27.66
CA ALA A 18 -40.05 -7.15 28.02
C ALA A 18 -39.24 -6.99 26.73
N GLU A 19 -39.13 -5.78 26.22
CA GLU A 19 -38.11 -5.42 25.24
C GLU A 19 -36.78 -5.91 25.77
N LYS A 20 -36.25 -6.96 25.12
CA LYS A 20 -34.85 -7.34 25.27
C LYS A 20 -34.01 -6.19 24.76
N SER A 21 -33.61 -5.33 25.66
CA SER A 21 -32.55 -4.36 25.46
C SER A 21 -31.35 -5.12 24.89
N ASN A 22 -31.18 -5.02 23.57
CA ASN A 22 -29.99 -5.47 22.89
C ASN A 22 -28.84 -4.54 23.33
N LYS A 23 -28.25 -4.82 24.48
CA LYS A 23 -26.99 -4.20 24.90
C LYS A 23 -25.95 -4.62 23.85
N THR A 24 -25.78 -3.79 22.83
CA THR A 24 -24.60 -3.80 21.98
C THR A 24 -23.41 -3.77 22.93
N LYS A 25 -22.68 -4.91 22.98
CA LYS A 25 -21.39 -5.00 23.68
C LYS A 25 -20.58 -3.79 23.22
N PRO A 26 -19.98 -2.99 24.15
CA PRO A 26 -19.08 -1.94 23.72
C PRO A 26 -18.04 -2.54 22.78
N PRO A 27 -17.63 -1.84 21.71
CA PRO A 27 -16.59 -2.36 20.84
C PRO A 27 -15.41 -2.77 21.72
N GLU A 28 -14.98 -4.02 21.56
CA GLU A 28 -13.81 -4.51 22.29
C GLU A 28 -12.68 -3.53 21.99
N ALA A 29 -12.07 -3.01 23.06
CA ALA A 29 -10.89 -2.19 22.92
C ALA A 29 -9.87 -3.01 22.12
N ILE A 30 -9.56 -2.58 20.89
CA ILE A 30 -8.59 -3.25 20.03
C ILE A 30 -7.28 -3.22 20.80
N SER A 31 -6.87 -4.36 21.33
CA SER A 31 -5.61 -4.49 22.05
C SER A 31 -4.49 -4.17 21.08
N VAL A 32 -3.67 -3.18 21.41
CA VAL A 32 -2.46 -2.87 20.62
C VAL A 32 -1.61 -4.14 20.60
N SER A 33 -1.21 -4.57 19.41
CA SER A 33 -0.32 -5.72 19.30
C SER A 33 0.93 -5.51 20.17
N PRO A 34 1.31 -6.47 21.02
CA PRO A 34 2.49 -6.36 21.87
C PRO A 34 3.79 -6.18 21.06
N ASN A 35 3.71 -6.45 19.76
CA ASN A 35 4.82 -6.28 18.84
C ASN A 35 5.06 -4.81 18.43
N LEU A 36 4.12 -3.89 18.71
CA LEU A 36 4.22 -2.48 18.30
C LEU A 36 4.70 -1.61 19.45
N LYS A 37 5.64 -0.71 19.14
CA LYS A 37 6.00 0.45 19.96
C LYS A 37 5.51 1.71 19.28
N TYR A 38 5.06 2.66 20.07
CA TYR A 38 4.51 3.91 19.58
C TYR A 38 4.88 5.07 20.50
N GLU A 39 4.72 6.27 19.98
CA GLU A 39 4.84 7.53 20.71
C GLU A 39 3.59 8.36 20.50
N ILE A 40 3.14 9.05 21.56
CA ILE A 40 2.06 10.02 21.47
C ILE A 40 2.66 11.37 21.12
N LYS A 41 2.22 11.95 19.99
CA LYS A 41 2.63 13.27 19.49
C LYS A 41 1.41 14.19 19.50
N GLY A 42 1.18 14.91 20.61
CA GLY A 42 -0.01 15.75 20.77
C GLY A 42 -1.29 14.92 20.80
N ASP A 43 -2.17 15.12 19.80
CA ASP A 43 -3.43 14.39 19.65
C ASP A 43 -3.36 13.21 18.71
N ALA A 44 -2.17 12.79 18.30
CA ALA A 44 -1.93 11.70 17.38
C ALA A 44 -0.90 10.70 17.90
N VAL A 45 -0.78 9.57 17.23
CA VAL A 45 0.16 8.48 17.55
C VAL A 45 1.03 8.19 16.34
N ALA A 46 2.34 8.04 16.59
CA ALA A 46 3.30 7.51 15.65
C ALA A 46 3.72 6.09 16.05
N ILE A 47 3.67 5.14 15.12
CA ILE A 47 4.29 3.81 15.29
C ILE A 47 5.79 3.97 15.07
N THR A 48 6.59 3.72 16.10
CA THR A 48 8.04 3.95 16.05
C THR A 48 8.85 2.68 15.83
N ARG A 49 8.31 1.51 16.20
CA ARG A 49 8.99 0.23 15.99
C ARG A 49 8.03 -0.95 16.05
N CYS A 50 8.33 -1.99 15.26
CA CYS A 50 7.80 -3.33 15.41
C CYS A 50 8.88 -4.28 15.95
N ASP A 51 8.48 -5.27 16.76
CA ASP A 51 9.40 -6.34 17.18
C ASP A 51 9.81 -7.17 15.95
N LYS A 52 11.10 -7.36 15.76
CA LYS A 52 11.64 -8.15 14.64
C LYS A 52 11.24 -9.63 14.65
N LYS A 53 10.74 -10.12 15.80
CA LYS A 53 10.19 -11.48 15.95
C LYS A 53 8.72 -11.58 15.53
N ALA A 54 8.06 -10.45 15.25
CA ALA A 54 6.70 -10.43 14.74
C ALA A 54 6.60 -11.25 13.45
N SER A 55 5.55 -12.04 13.32
CA SER A 55 5.35 -12.95 12.19
C SER A 55 3.87 -13.07 11.84
N GLY A 56 3.59 -13.49 10.59
CA GLY A 56 2.24 -13.63 10.08
C GLY A 56 1.60 -12.28 9.76
N GLU A 57 0.31 -12.17 9.97
CA GLU A 57 -0.47 -10.97 9.70
C GLU A 57 -0.40 -10.00 10.88
N LEU A 58 -0.25 -8.71 10.62
CA LEU A 58 -0.26 -7.67 11.63
C LEU A 58 -1.22 -6.55 11.21
N ILE A 59 -2.12 -6.19 12.14
CA ILE A 59 -3.04 -5.08 11.96
C ILE A 59 -2.57 -3.92 12.85
N ILE A 60 -2.30 -2.77 12.23
CA ILE A 60 -2.06 -1.52 12.94
C ILE A 60 -3.42 -0.95 13.34
N PRO A 61 -3.71 -0.73 14.64
CA PRO A 61 -4.99 -0.18 15.06
C PRO A 61 -5.13 1.28 14.60
N ALA A 62 -6.34 1.68 14.19
CA ALA A 62 -6.60 3.06 13.78
C ALA A 62 -6.46 4.06 14.94
N ASN A 63 -6.65 3.60 16.19
CA ASN A 63 -6.52 4.42 17.40
C ASN A 63 -5.75 3.66 18.48
N ILE A 64 -4.92 4.38 19.22
CA ILE A 64 -4.21 3.91 20.40
C ILE A 64 -4.46 4.94 21.51
N GLU A 65 -4.89 4.50 22.68
CA GLU A 65 -5.24 5.38 23.81
C GLU A 65 -6.22 6.51 23.45
N GLY A 66 -7.18 6.20 22.53
CA GLY A 66 -8.19 7.16 22.08
C GLY A 66 -7.69 8.17 21.05
N LYS A 67 -6.42 8.09 20.63
CA LYS A 67 -5.81 8.99 19.64
C LYS A 67 -5.56 8.27 18.31
N PRO A 68 -5.78 8.93 17.15
CA PRO A 68 -5.56 8.33 15.85
C PRO A 68 -4.09 8.01 15.60
N VAL A 69 -3.83 6.87 14.97
CA VAL A 69 -2.50 6.53 14.44
C VAL A 69 -2.37 7.21 13.08
N THR A 70 -1.49 8.21 13.00
CA THR A 70 -1.33 9.04 11.78
C THR A 70 0.03 8.88 11.11
N GLU A 71 1.00 8.27 11.81
CA GLU A 71 2.36 8.14 11.30
C GLU A 71 2.92 6.73 11.51
N ILE A 72 3.60 6.23 10.50
CA ILE A 72 4.53 5.11 10.59
C ILE A 72 5.92 5.71 10.44
N GLY A 73 6.72 5.66 11.51
CA GLY A 73 8.04 6.29 11.54
C GLY A 73 9.08 5.59 10.67
N THR A 74 10.18 6.29 10.43
CA THR A 74 11.36 5.77 9.72
C THR A 74 11.84 4.47 10.37
N PHE A 75 12.11 3.42 9.55
CA PHE A 75 12.52 2.08 9.97
C PHE A 75 11.54 1.34 10.90
N ALA A 76 10.30 1.79 11.09
CA ALA A 76 9.38 1.24 12.08
C ALA A 76 9.18 -0.28 11.97
N PHE A 77 9.10 -0.83 10.78
CA PHE A 77 9.00 -2.27 10.48
C PHE A 77 10.24 -2.85 9.81
N SER A 78 11.30 -2.06 9.69
CA SER A 78 12.50 -2.52 8.99
C SER A 78 13.04 -3.83 9.56
N SER A 79 13.30 -4.80 8.66
CA SER A 79 13.79 -6.15 9.01
C SER A 79 12.81 -6.98 9.85
N CYS A 80 11.50 -6.72 9.78
CA CYS A 80 10.48 -7.62 10.31
C CYS A 80 10.29 -8.80 9.35
N TYR A 81 11.25 -9.69 9.33
CA TYR A 81 11.37 -10.77 8.33
C TYR A 81 10.20 -11.76 8.33
N GLY A 82 9.49 -11.89 9.45
CA GLY A 82 8.41 -12.87 9.61
C GLY A 82 7.02 -12.35 9.25
N LEU A 83 6.84 -11.04 9.03
CA LEU A 83 5.54 -10.48 8.67
C LEU A 83 5.19 -10.82 7.22
N THR A 84 4.01 -11.39 7.01
CA THR A 84 3.50 -11.78 5.68
C THR A 84 2.52 -10.78 5.10
N SER A 85 1.77 -10.08 5.96
CA SER A 85 0.92 -8.96 5.58
C SER A 85 0.83 -7.93 6.70
N ILE A 86 0.61 -6.67 6.33
CA ILE A 86 0.42 -5.56 7.25
C ILE A 86 -0.79 -4.76 6.78
N THR A 87 -1.76 -4.57 7.69
CA THR A 87 -2.89 -3.67 7.44
C THR A 87 -2.59 -2.31 8.06
N ILE A 88 -2.54 -1.29 7.23
CA ILE A 88 -2.35 0.12 7.60
C ILE A 88 -3.72 0.78 7.63
N PRO A 89 -4.12 1.46 8.72
CA PRO A 89 -5.42 2.13 8.79
C PRO A 89 -5.43 3.43 7.96
N ASP A 90 -6.61 3.84 7.48
CA ASP A 90 -6.81 5.05 6.67
C ASP A 90 -6.46 6.36 7.40
N SER A 91 -6.31 6.30 8.73
CA SER A 91 -5.85 7.45 9.53
C SER A 91 -4.36 7.77 9.34
N VAL A 92 -3.57 6.85 8.77
CA VAL A 92 -2.13 7.06 8.52
C VAL A 92 -1.96 7.97 7.31
N THR A 93 -1.31 9.10 7.50
CA THR A 93 -1.03 10.11 6.47
C THR A 93 0.45 10.17 6.10
N SER A 94 1.33 9.57 6.91
CA SER A 94 2.78 9.60 6.69
C SER A 94 3.40 8.24 6.95
N ILE A 95 4.24 7.81 6.02
CA ILE A 95 5.09 6.62 6.12
C ILE A 95 6.52 7.09 5.92
N GLY A 96 7.37 6.90 6.92
CA GLY A 96 8.76 7.32 6.90
C GLY A 96 9.65 6.42 6.04
N ASP A 97 10.86 6.92 5.78
CA ASP A 97 11.85 6.24 4.96
C ASP A 97 12.19 4.87 5.53
N ASP A 98 12.39 3.90 4.65
CA ASP A 98 12.73 2.51 5.01
C ASP A 98 11.74 1.85 5.99
N ALA A 99 10.51 2.39 6.14
CA ALA A 99 9.56 1.91 7.13
C ALA A 99 9.32 0.40 7.06
N PHE A 100 9.26 -0.17 5.87
CA PHE A 100 9.09 -1.61 5.64
C PHE A 100 10.31 -2.26 4.97
N ALA A 101 11.46 -1.58 4.95
CA ALA A 101 12.65 -2.12 4.29
C ALA A 101 13.01 -3.50 4.86
N ARG A 102 13.38 -4.43 3.96
CA ARG A 102 13.77 -5.81 4.31
C ARG A 102 12.69 -6.64 5.01
N CYS A 103 11.40 -6.32 4.85
CA CYS A 103 10.32 -7.21 5.23
C CYS A 103 10.26 -8.40 4.25
N ALA A 104 11.19 -9.34 4.42
CA ALA A 104 11.48 -10.36 3.41
C ALA A 104 10.33 -11.33 3.13
N SER A 105 9.41 -11.55 4.08
CA SER A 105 8.23 -12.41 3.90
C SER A 105 6.97 -11.65 3.50
N LEU A 106 7.02 -10.32 3.40
CA LEU A 106 5.86 -9.49 3.07
C LEU A 106 5.43 -9.77 1.62
N THR A 107 4.24 -10.33 1.44
CA THR A 107 3.71 -10.72 0.12
C THR A 107 2.77 -9.67 -0.47
N SER A 108 2.07 -8.94 0.40
CA SER A 108 1.14 -7.87 0.03
C SER A 108 1.05 -6.82 1.12
N ILE A 109 0.77 -5.59 0.71
CA ILE A 109 0.48 -4.46 1.59
C ILE A 109 -0.38 -3.47 0.83
N THR A 110 -1.34 -2.85 1.52
CA THR A 110 -2.16 -1.78 0.96
C THR A 110 -1.67 -0.45 1.53
N ILE A 111 -1.39 0.50 0.65
CA ILE A 111 -1.07 1.89 1.03
C ILE A 111 -2.40 2.65 1.07
N PRO A 112 -2.76 3.28 2.20
CA PRO A 112 -3.99 4.09 2.28
C PRO A 112 -3.96 5.32 1.36
N ASP A 113 -5.13 5.74 0.89
CA ASP A 113 -5.30 6.95 0.06
C ASP A 113 -4.96 8.27 0.79
N SER A 114 -4.73 8.20 2.09
CA SER A 114 -4.26 9.32 2.91
C SER A 114 -2.74 9.56 2.85
N VAL A 115 -1.96 8.59 2.33
CA VAL A 115 -0.49 8.67 2.21
C VAL A 115 -0.12 9.42 0.95
N THR A 116 0.77 10.42 1.06
CA THR A 116 1.14 11.32 -0.05
C THR A 116 2.55 11.10 -0.60
N SER A 117 3.42 10.39 0.12
CA SER A 117 4.77 10.07 -0.33
C SER A 117 5.26 8.72 0.17
N ILE A 118 6.13 8.10 -0.61
CA ILE A 118 6.80 6.84 -0.30
C ILE A 118 8.25 6.93 -0.80
N GLU A 119 9.22 6.83 0.14
CA GLU A 119 10.65 6.85 -0.19
C GLU A 119 11.36 5.68 0.47
N SER A 120 12.16 4.96 -0.30
CA SER A 120 12.86 3.75 0.16
C SER A 120 11.98 2.72 0.88
N THR A 121 10.68 2.98 0.95
CA THR A 121 9.71 2.39 1.89
C THR A 121 9.70 0.87 1.87
N PHE A 122 9.81 0.24 0.69
CA PHE A 122 9.71 -1.20 0.47
C PHE A 122 11.02 -1.84 -0.01
N SER A 123 12.13 -1.15 0.15
CA SER A 123 13.44 -1.67 -0.27
C SER A 123 13.68 -3.08 0.29
N LEU A 124 14.09 -4.01 -0.58
CA LEU A 124 14.38 -5.42 -0.25
C LEU A 124 13.21 -6.22 0.33
N CYS A 125 11.96 -5.85 0.03
CA CYS A 125 10.78 -6.69 0.25
C CYS A 125 10.73 -7.80 -0.82
N VAL A 126 11.62 -8.78 -0.68
CA VAL A 126 11.92 -9.77 -1.74
C VAL A 126 10.74 -10.68 -2.11
N SER A 127 9.74 -10.84 -1.22
CA SER A 127 8.55 -11.64 -1.46
C SER A 127 7.33 -10.84 -1.92
N LEU A 128 7.42 -9.50 -1.98
CA LEU A 128 6.31 -8.65 -2.42
C LEU A 128 5.96 -8.96 -3.87
N THR A 129 4.72 -9.40 -4.13
CA THR A 129 4.29 -9.86 -5.46
C THR A 129 3.51 -8.82 -6.24
N SER A 130 2.77 -7.98 -5.53
CA SER A 130 1.97 -6.92 -6.13
C SER A 130 1.79 -5.76 -5.15
N ILE A 131 1.63 -4.55 -5.71
CA ILE A 131 1.32 -3.35 -4.93
C ILE A 131 0.54 -2.36 -5.81
N THR A 132 -0.34 -1.60 -5.16
CA THR A 132 -1.02 -0.43 -5.77
C THR A 132 -0.52 0.83 -5.07
N ILE A 133 -0.04 1.78 -5.86
CA ILE A 133 0.30 3.13 -5.43
C ILE A 133 -0.94 3.98 -5.64
N PRO A 134 -1.53 4.56 -4.57
CA PRO A 134 -2.76 5.34 -4.68
C PRO A 134 -2.55 6.68 -5.38
N ASP A 135 -3.63 7.29 -5.85
CA ASP A 135 -3.61 8.60 -6.52
C ASP A 135 -3.18 9.76 -5.59
N SER A 136 -3.15 9.55 -4.29
CA SER A 136 -2.63 10.52 -3.32
C SER A 136 -1.11 10.67 -3.35
N VAL A 137 -0.39 9.65 -3.85
CA VAL A 137 1.07 9.66 -3.94
C VAL A 137 1.50 10.40 -5.20
N THR A 138 2.38 11.39 -5.03
CA THR A 138 2.84 12.26 -6.13
C THR A 138 4.21 11.86 -6.69
N SER A 139 4.97 11.03 -5.98
CA SER A 139 6.27 10.52 -6.44
C SER A 139 6.54 9.11 -5.92
N ILE A 140 7.19 8.30 -6.74
CA ILE A 140 7.85 7.06 -6.30
C ILE A 140 9.30 7.46 -6.05
N GLY A 141 9.70 7.57 -4.77
CA GLY A 141 10.98 8.09 -4.37
C GLY A 141 12.16 7.14 -4.62
N GLU A 142 13.35 7.60 -4.22
CA GLU A 142 14.59 6.84 -4.36
C GLU A 142 14.47 5.46 -3.70
N MET A 143 14.96 4.40 -4.37
CA MET A 143 15.07 3.01 -3.86
C MET A 143 13.76 2.41 -3.34
N THR A 144 12.59 2.98 -3.62
CA THR A 144 11.29 2.54 -3.04
C THR A 144 11.06 1.04 -3.17
N PHE A 145 11.32 0.45 -4.33
CA PHE A 145 11.17 -0.99 -4.60
C PHE A 145 12.49 -1.69 -4.94
N LEU A 146 13.61 -1.11 -4.53
CA LEU A 146 14.93 -1.72 -4.77
C LEU A 146 14.94 -3.18 -4.29
N GLY A 147 15.27 -4.10 -5.19
CA GLY A 147 15.39 -5.52 -4.86
C GLY A 147 14.10 -6.23 -4.49
N CYS A 148 12.94 -5.71 -4.85
CA CYS A 148 11.65 -6.42 -4.75
C CYS A 148 11.59 -7.51 -5.83
N ASN A 149 12.37 -8.58 -5.63
CA ASN A 149 12.67 -9.58 -6.66
C ASN A 149 11.43 -10.36 -7.14
N SER A 150 10.40 -10.49 -6.30
CA SER A 150 9.15 -11.19 -6.65
C SER A 150 8.07 -10.27 -7.21
N LEU A 151 8.31 -8.95 -7.31
CA LEU A 151 7.30 -7.99 -7.77
C LEU A 151 6.98 -8.23 -9.24
N LYS A 152 5.74 -8.65 -9.51
CA LYS A 152 5.23 -8.95 -10.86
C LYS A 152 4.30 -7.87 -11.37
N ASN A 153 3.46 -7.32 -10.47
CA ASN A 153 2.42 -6.38 -10.82
C ASN A 153 2.52 -5.14 -9.93
N ILE A 154 2.49 -3.99 -10.56
CA ILE A 154 2.36 -2.70 -9.88
C ILE A 154 1.36 -1.85 -10.63
N THR A 155 0.44 -1.24 -9.90
CA THR A 155 -0.42 -0.17 -10.40
C THR A 155 0.10 1.14 -9.86
N ILE A 156 0.34 2.11 -10.74
CA ILE A 156 0.82 3.44 -10.39
C ILE A 156 -0.35 4.41 -10.49
N GLY A 157 -0.60 5.17 -9.42
CA GLY A 157 -1.64 6.18 -9.35
C GLY A 157 -1.41 7.34 -10.33
N ASN A 158 -2.50 7.95 -10.79
CA ASN A 158 -2.49 8.98 -11.84
C ASN A 158 -1.94 10.35 -11.40
N SER A 159 -1.57 10.51 -10.12
CA SER A 159 -0.93 11.72 -9.61
C SER A 159 0.59 11.61 -9.52
N VAL A 160 1.17 10.45 -9.81
CA VAL A 160 2.63 10.24 -9.76
C VAL A 160 3.28 11.01 -10.91
N THR A 161 4.17 11.95 -10.58
CA THR A 161 4.86 12.81 -11.55
C THR A 161 6.31 12.37 -11.81
N SER A 162 6.92 11.61 -10.88
CA SER A 162 8.31 11.20 -10.99
C SER A 162 8.56 9.79 -10.47
N ILE A 163 9.54 9.12 -11.07
CA ILE A 163 10.09 7.83 -10.63
C ILE A 163 11.57 8.07 -10.35
N GLY A 164 11.96 8.03 -9.08
CA GLY A 164 13.27 8.42 -8.57
C GLY A 164 14.39 7.41 -8.84
N ASP A 165 15.59 7.79 -8.40
CA ASP A 165 16.81 6.99 -8.55
C ASP A 165 16.62 5.58 -7.97
N TYR A 166 17.00 4.56 -8.74
CA TYR A 166 16.97 3.16 -8.30
C TYR A 166 15.60 2.62 -7.89
N ALA A 167 14.50 3.31 -8.18
CA ALA A 167 13.17 3.00 -7.65
C ALA A 167 12.76 1.53 -7.84
N PHE A 168 13.08 0.92 -8.98
CA PHE A 168 12.81 -0.49 -9.31
C PHE A 168 14.10 -1.29 -9.57
N LEU A 169 15.25 -0.82 -9.05
CA LEU A 169 16.53 -1.53 -9.25
C LEU A 169 16.38 -2.99 -8.82
N ARG A 170 16.69 -3.92 -9.76
CA ARG A 170 16.62 -5.38 -9.55
C ARG A 170 15.23 -5.92 -9.19
N CYS A 171 14.15 -5.32 -9.67
CA CYS A 171 12.83 -5.97 -9.67
C CYS A 171 12.81 -7.08 -10.75
N THR A 172 13.47 -8.19 -10.47
CA THR A 172 13.80 -9.22 -11.48
C THR A 172 12.59 -9.97 -12.03
N SER A 173 11.45 -9.99 -11.33
CA SER A 173 10.21 -10.64 -11.77
C SER A 173 9.24 -9.69 -12.47
N LEU A 174 9.53 -8.38 -12.53
CA LEU A 174 8.66 -7.41 -13.19
C LEU A 174 8.72 -7.62 -14.70
N THR A 175 7.59 -7.99 -15.31
CA THR A 175 7.51 -8.31 -16.75
C THR A 175 7.00 -7.15 -17.59
N SER A 176 6.09 -6.36 -17.03
CA SER A 176 5.55 -5.17 -17.68
C SER A 176 5.13 -4.14 -16.65
N ILE A 177 5.11 -2.87 -17.06
CA ILE A 177 4.61 -1.77 -16.24
C ILE A 177 3.94 -0.73 -17.13
N THR A 178 2.83 -0.17 -16.64
CA THR A 178 2.16 0.97 -17.27
C THR A 178 2.52 2.23 -16.49
N ILE A 179 3.01 3.23 -17.20
CA ILE A 179 3.41 4.54 -16.69
C ILE A 179 2.29 5.53 -17.01
N PRO A 180 1.65 6.15 -16.00
CA PRO A 180 0.58 7.13 -16.20
C PRO A 180 1.05 8.35 -17.01
N ASP A 181 0.10 9.07 -17.59
CA ASP A 181 0.33 10.31 -18.33
C ASP A 181 0.86 11.47 -17.46
N SER A 182 0.66 11.38 -16.16
CA SER A 182 1.19 12.31 -15.16
C SER A 182 2.72 12.26 -14.99
N VAL A 183 3.38 11.14 -15.34
CA VAL A 183 4.82 10.95 -15.11
C VAL A 183 5.63 11.75 -16.13
N THR A 184 6.40 12.71 -15.64
CA THR A 184 7.24 13.60 -16.45
C THR A 184 8.73 13.31 -16.34
N SER A 185 9.18 12.55 -15.31
CA SER A 185 10.59 12.17 -15.17
C SER A 185 10.79 10.75 -14.67
N ILE A 186 11.86 10.11 -15.17
CA ILE A 186 12.35 8.80 -14.72
C ILE A 186 13.85 8.93 -14.53
N ASP A 187 14.29 8.75 -13.28
CA ASP A 187 15.64 9.09 -12.89
C ASP A 187 16.63 7.93 -13.06
N LYS A 188 17.82 8.13 -12.53
CA LYS A 188 18.99 7.27 -12.72
C LYS A 188 18.72 5.83 -12.30
N GLN A 189 19.01 4.89 -13.20
CA GLN A 189 18.95 3.45 -12.95
C GLN A 189 17.62 2.94 -12.37
N ALA A 190 16.52 3.69 -12.62
CA ALA A 190 15.21 3.39 -12.07
C ALA A 190 14.75 1.96 -12.35
N PHE A 191 15.04 1.40 -13.52
CA PHE A 191 14.71 0.03 -13.92
C PHE A 191 15.95 -0.85 -14.20
N LYS A 192 17.11 -0.49 -13.63
CA LYS A 192 18.33 -1.28 -13.84
C LYS A 192 18.18 -2.69 -13.31
N GLY A 193 18.56 -3.69 -14.12
CA GLY A 193 18.57 -5.09 -13.74
C GLY A 193 17.16 -5.69 -13.59
N CYS A 194 16.14 -5.08 -14.13
CA CYS A 194 14.81 -5.67 -14.30
C CYS A 194 14.83 -6.66 -15.44
N ASN A 195 15.47 -7.83 -15.23
CA ASN A 195 15.84 -8.75 -16.30
C ASN A 195 14.66 -9.38 -17.03
N SER A 196 13.47 -9.45 -16.39
CA SER A 196 12.24 -9.96 -17.00
C SER A 196 11.40 -8.88 -17.67
N LEU A 197 11.80 -7.60 -17.56
CA LEU A 197 11.00 -6.50 -18.08
C LEU A 197 11.06 -6.47 -19.61
N THR A 198 9.95 -6.79 -20.24
CA THR A 198 9.81 -6.85 -21.71
C THR A 198 9.05 -5.68 -22.28
N ALA A 199 8.18 -5.04 -21.49
CA ALA A 199 7.33 -3.95 -21.94
C ALA A 199 7.17 -2.85 -20.90
N LEU A 200 7.40 -1.59 -21.33
CA LEU A 200 6.88 -0.40 -20.68
C LEU A 200 5.82 0.26 -21.54
N THR A 201 4.67 0.57 -20.96
CA THR A 201 3.61 1.28 -21.69
C THR A 201 3.44 2.65 -21.06
N PHE A 202 3.61 3.70 -21.87
CA PHE A 202 3.39 5.09 -21.45
C PHE A 202 2.05 5.58 -21.98
N LEU A 203 1.24 6.17 -21.10
CA LEU A 203 -0.07 6.73 -21.45
C LEU A 203 0.00 8.21 -21.83
N GLY A 204 1.14 8.88 -21.59
CA GLY A 204 1.35 10.30 -21.82
C GLY A 204 2.49 10.61 -22.81
N ASP A 205 2.85 11.88 -22.82
CA ASP A 205 3.99 12.40 -23.59
C ASP A 205 5.32 11.80 -23.09
N ALA A 206 6.38 11.91 -23.90
CA ALA A 206 7.69 11.38 -23.54
C ALA A 206 8.23 12.09 -22.30
N PRO A 207 8.55 11.35 -21.22
CA PRO A 207 9.15 11.96 -20.03
C PRO A 207 10.63 12.30 -20.26
N GLU A 208 11.18 13.14 -19.39
CA GLU A 208 12.63 13.19 -19.20
C GLU A 208 13.08 11.87 -18.56
N ILE A 209 14.11 11.25 -19.17
CA ILE A 209 14.59 9.94 -18.69
C ILE A 209 16.11 9.91 -18.68
N ALA A 210 16.67 9.40 -17.56
CA ALA A 210 18.11 9.18 -17.46
C ALA A 210 18.59 8.13 -18.46
N ASN A 211 19.74 8.38 -19.10
CA ASN A 211 20.28 7.49 -20.13
C ASN A 211 20.55 6.06 -19.62
N ASP A 212 20.80 5.89 -18.34
CA ASP A 212 21.09 4.62 -17.66
C ASP A 212 19.87 4.02 -16.94
N ALA A 213 18.67 4.62 -17.13
CA ALA A 213 17.44 4.15 -16.47
C ALA A 213 17.15 2.67 -16.72
N PHE A 214 17.50 2.14 -17.89
CA PHE A 214 17.32 0.73 -18.29
C PHE A 214 18.62 -0.06 -18.37
N GLU A 215 19.65 0.33 -17.64
CA GLU A 215 20.90 -0.42 -17.61
C GLU A 215 20.63 -1.89 -17.22
N GLN A 216 21.17 -2.86 -17.95
CA GLN A 216 20.93 -4.29 -17.75
C GLN A 216 19.45 -4.73 -17.85
N SER A 217 18.58 -3.95 -18.48
CA SER A 217 17.23 -4.35 -18.85
C SER A 217 16.93 -3.92 -20.29
N SER A 218 16.06 -4.64 -20.99
CA SER A 218 15.86 -4.42 -22.43
C SER A 218 14.38 -4.44 -22.83
N PRO A 219 13.54 -3.58 -22.21
CA PRO A 219 12.14 -3.51 -22.59
C PRO A 219 11.94 -2.92 -23.99
N THR A 220 10.82 -3.27 -24.62
CA THR A 220 10.22 -2.45 -25.65
C THR A 220 9.33 -1.41 -25.00
N ILE A 221 9.45 -0.17 -25.43
CA ILE A 221 8.63 0.92 -24.97
C ILE A 221 7.43 1.07 -25.89
N TYR A 222 6.24 1.12 -25.31
CA TYR A 222 4.98 1.34 -26.02
C TYR A 222 4.39 2.68 -25.60
N ARG A 223 3.83 3.42 -26.57
CA ARG A 223 3.20 4.70 -26.35
C ARG A 223 1.85 4.81 -27.03
N GLU A 224 1.03 5.73 -26.54
CA GLU A 224 -0.22 6.09 -27.20
C GLU A 224 0.06 6.81 -28.55
N PRO A 225 -0.82 6.66 -29.57
CA PRO A 225 -0.62 7.24 -30.89
C PRO A 225 -0.47 8.77 -30.88
N ASP A 226 -1.26 9.46 -30.05
CA ASP A 226 -1.34 10.92 -29.99
C ASP A 226 -0.32 11.55 -29.04
N ALA A 227 0.46 10.75 -28.30
CA ALA A 227 1.48 11.22 -27.35
C ALA A 227 2.66 11.88 -28.09
N LYS A 228 3.18 12.97 -27.52
CA LYS A 228 4.19 13.84 -28.12
C LYS A 228 5.58 13.61 -27.55
N GLY A 229 6.60 14.15 -28.24
CA GLY A 229 7.98 14.12 -27.77
C GLY A 229 8.70 12.80 -27.99
N TRP A 230 8.05 11.80 -28.62
CA TRP A 230 8.60 10.47 -28.83
C TRP A 230 9.45 10.39 -30.10
N GLY A 231 10.63 9.78 -29.98
CA GLY A 231 11.43 9.34 -31.13
C GLY A 231 11.32 7.83 -31.36
N ASP A 232 12.14 7.29 -32.25
CA ASP A 232 12.22 5.84 -32.52
C ASP A 232 12.81 5.05 -31.34
N THR A 233 13.52 5.75 -30.45
CA THR A 233 14.12 5.19 -29.25
C THR A 233 13.98 6.13 -28.07
N LEU A 234 13.92 5.58 -26.84
CA LEU A 234 14.00 6.31 -25.58
C LEU A 234 15.03 5.62 -24.68
N ALA A 235 16.03 6.36 -24.21
CA ALA A 235 17.17 5.83 -23.44
C ALA A 235 17.76 4.52 -24.06
N GLY A 236 17.90 4.51 -25.40
CA GLY A 236 18.44 3.38 -26.16
C GLY A 236 17.50 2.18 -26.30
N ARG A 237 16.22 2.29 -25.94
CA ARG A 237 15.21 1.24 -26.08
C ARG A 237 14.25 1.56 -27.25
N PRO A 238 13.83 0.55 -28.03
CA PRO A 238 12.92 0.77 -29.16
C PRO A 238 11.56 1.26 -28.68
N VAL A 239 11.00 2.24 -29.39
CA VAL A 239 9.67 2.80 -29.16
C VAL A 239 8.72 2.32 -30.24
N LYS A 240 7.52 1.86 -29.84
CA LYS A 240 6.45 1.38 -30.71
C LYS A 240 5.11 1.97 -30.30
N LEU A 241 4.13 1.90 -31.17
CA LEU A 241 2.74 2.21 -30.81
C LEU A 241 2.14 1.11 -29.93
N ILE A 242 1.24 1.48 -29.01
CA ILE A 242 0.55 0.51 -28.14
C ILE A 242 -0.26 -0.50 -28.97
N THR A 243 -0.75 -0.11 -30.14
CA THR A 243 -1.45 -0.97 -31.10
C THR A 243 -0.57 -2.09 -31.68
N GLU A 244 0.75 -1.99 -31.55
CA GLU A 244 1.73 -3.00 -31.96
C GLU A 244 2.14 -3.95 -30.83
N LYS A 245 1.53 -3.79 -29.64
CA LYS A 245 1.80 -4.65 -28.50
C LYS A 245 1.17 -6.03 -28.74
N PRO A 246 1.94 -7.14 -28.57
CA PRO A 246 1.45 -8.50 -28.80
C PRO A 246 0.33 -8.90 -27.85
#